data_949f1e2d031361f80369b41ef6c58cc0
#
_entry.id   949f1e2d031361f80369b41ef6c58cc0
#
_cell.length_a   1.000
_cell.length_b   1.000
_cell.length_c   1.000
_cell.angle_alpha   90.00
_cell.angle_beta   90.00
_cell.angle_gamma   90.00
#
_symmetry.space_group_name_H-M   'P 1'
#
loop_
_entity.id
_entity.type
_entity.pdbx_description
1 polymer ?
#
loop_
_entity_poly.entity_id
_entity_poly.type
_entity_poly.pdbx_seq_one_letter_code
_entity_poly.pdbx_strand_id
1 'polypeptide(L)'
;MAGGLAHRDIKPANLLVRDGHLIIIDVAFAQVRPSPWRQAVDLANMMLVLGVRTDADRVYGRALAFFTPAEIAEAFAAARGIASPTQLRAAMKQDGRDLVTHFRVQAPERRPVSMQLWGVRRVALALAVAAVLGLALVGAYSMFTPVELPVAGAPACGTDAAMILMAQAVPSAAAVPCVASLPAGWDVDNAQIHRGQARFALDHEDAGSNAVVVTLHPQGRCSLDGATEVPSDEVGMRRFETPERLPPGLRSTRTYVIDGGCVTYRFDFAGDTNASLMPVIDVALSFLPRAELVAEVERRSGLRLCGAGADPCPGAEP
;
A
#
# COMPACT_ATOMS: atom_id res chain seq x y z
N MET A 1 35.93 -19.30 32.02
CA MET A 1 35.60 -18.25 31.00
C MET A 1 36.81 -17.40 30.60
N ALA A 2 38.01 -17.77 31.01
CA ALA A 2 39.26 -17.10 30.62
C ALA A 2 39.52 -17.10 29.09
N GLY A 3 38.79 -17.86 28.31
CA GLY A 3 38.95 -17.98 26.85
C GLY A 3 38.18 -17.00 25.99
N GLY A 4 37.50 -16.00 26.55
CA GLY A 4 36.76 -15.03 25.77
C GLY A 4 35.59 -15.61 24.96
N LEU A 5 34.90 -16.63 25.48
CA LEU A 5 33.75 -17.29 24.91
C LEU A 5 32.53 -17.15 25.82
N ALA A 6 31.34 -16.92 25.25
CA ALA A 6 30.05 -17.12 25.91
C ALA A 6 29.27 -18.21 25.18
N HIS A 7 28.72 -19.16 25.92
CA HIS A 7 27.93 -20.26 25.37
C HIS A 7 26.49 -19.83 24.98
N ARG A 8 25.89 -18.97 25.79
CA ARG A 8 24.56 -18.34 25.62
C ARG A 8 23.35 -19.27 25.74
N ASP A 9 23.55 -20.58 25.89
CA ASP A 9 22.48 -21.56 26.08
C ASP A 9 22.86 -22.63 27.11
N ILE A 10 23.32 -22.18 28.31
CA ILE A 10 23.61 -23.09 29.39
C ILE A 10 22.33 -23.54 30.08
N LYS A 11 21.98 -24.82 29.88
CA LYS A 11 20.78 -25.49 30.39
C LYS A 11 21.11 -26.96 30.73
N PRO A 12 20.28 -27.68 31.53
CA PRO A 12 20.56 -29.07 31.92
C PRO A 12 20.83 -30.03 30.76
N ALA A 13 20.15 -29.86 29.62
CA ALA A 13 20.32 -30.71 28.43
C ALA A 13 21.69 -30.54 27.74
N ASN A 14 22.34 -29.39 27.93
CA ASN A 14 23.61 -29.07 27.28
C ASN A 14 24.82 -29.36 28.15
N LEU A 15 24.61 -30.01 29.33
CA LEU A 15 25.66 -30.40 30.26
C LEU A 15 25.67 -31.92 30.44
N LEU A 16 26.78 -32.52 30.07
CA LEU A 16 27.03 -33.96 30.23
C LEU A 16 28.15 -34.19 31.21
N VAL A 17 28.09 -35.30 31.94
CA VAL A 17 29.20 -35.76 32.79
C VAL A 17 29.76 -37.05 32.18
N ARG A 18 31.04 -37.06 31.85
CA ARG A 18 31.75 -38.23 31.33
C ARG A 18 33.10 -38.34 32.03
N ASP A 19 33.37 -39.50 32.57
CA ASP A 19 34.62 -39.81 33.25
C ASP A 19 34.97 -38.79 34.36
N GLY A 20 33.97 -38.32 35.13
CA GLY A 20 34.13 -37.31 36.18
C GLY A 20 34.33 -35.88 35.67
N HIS A 21 34.30 -35.64 34.37
CA HIS A 21 34.43 -34.32 33.74
C HIS A 21 33.10 -33.80 33.26
N LEU A 22 32.85 -32.49 33.47
CA LEU A 22 31.72 -31.78 32.93
C LEU A 22 32.02 -31.34 31.50
N ILE A 23 31.20 -31.80 30.54
CA ILE A 23 31.29 -31.48 29.11
C ILE A 23 30.10 -30.59 28.77
N ILE A 24 30.39 -29.46 28.14
CA ILE A 24 29.37 -28.54 27.60
C ILE A 24 29.21 -28.84 26.11
N ILE A 25 27.99 -29.12 25.69
CA ILE A 25 27.64 -29.43 24.30
C ILE A 25 26.71 -28.37 23.73
N ASP A 26 26.46 -28.42 22.41
CA ASP A 26 25.57 -27.51 21.68
C ASP A 26 26.05 -26.05 21.67
N VAL A 27 27.19 -25.85 21.02
CA VAL A 27 27.85 -24.54 20.89
C VAL A 27 27.26 -23.66 19.76
N ALA A 28 26.10 -24.02 19.21
CA ALA A 28 25.48 -23.31 18.07
C ALA A 28 25.27 -21.81 18.34
N PHE A 29 25.03 -21.43 19.60
CA PHE A 29 24.82 -20.02 19.99
C PHE A 29 26.06 -19.38 20.59
N ALA A 30 27.18 -20.09 20.62
CA ALA A 30 28.40 -19.60 21.24
C ALA A 30 28.95 -18.38 20.50
N GLN A 31 29.49 -17.44 21.27
CA GLN A 31 30.06 -16.20 20.76
C GLN A 31 31.49 -16.02 21.23
N VAL A 32 32.37 -15.79 20.28
CA VAL A 32 33.78 -15.39 20.56
C VAL A 32 33.80 -13.88 20.84
N ARG A 33 34.58 -13.46 21.82
CA ARG A 33 34.67 -12.07 22.31
C ARG A 33 33.27 -11.51 22.67
N PRO A 34 32.51 -12.17 23.54
CA PRO A 34 31.21 -11.69 23.98
C PRO A 34 31.35 -10.44 24.84
N SER A 35 30.24 -9.69 24.99
CA SER A 35 30.18 -8.65 26.00
C SER A 35 30.30 -9.25 27.42
N PRO A 36 30.89 -8.54 28.39
CA PRO A 36 31.00 -9.01 29.79
C PRO A 36 29.64 -9.49 30.35
N TRP A 37 28.56 -8.83 30.00
CA TRP A 37 27.22 -9.20 30.41
C TRP A 37 26.84 -10.64 29.99
N ARG A 38 27.22 -11.08 28.80
CA ARG A 38 26.88 -12.42 28.29
C ARG A 38 27.65 -13.51 29.05
N GLN A 39 28.90 -13.23 29.41
CA GLN A 39 29.69 -14.14 30.25
C GLN A 39 29.11 -14.22 31.66
N ALA A 40 28.68 -13.07 32.22
CA ALA A 40 28.05 -13.01 33.52
C ALA A 40 26.73 -13.83 33.56
N VAL A 41 25.91 -13.74 32.52
CA VAL A 41 24.68 -14.55 32.40
C VAL A 41 25.01 -16.05 32.30
N ASP A 42 26.03 -16.44 31.54
CA ASP A 42 26.44 -17.84 31.43
C ASP A 42 26.95 -18.39 32.78
N LEU A 43 27.70 -17.60 33.56
CA LEU A 43 28.12 -17.96 34.90
C LEU A 43 26.91 -18.18 35.82
N ALA A 44 25.97 -17.26 35.83
CA ALA A 44 24.77 -17.43 36.64
C ALA A 44 23.95 -18.66 36.22
N ASN A 45 23.74 -18.88 34.91
CA ASN A 45 22.99 -20.05 34.43
C ASN A 45 23.73 -21.36 34.80
N MET A 46 25.05 -21.41 34.74
CA MET A 46 25.83 -22.58 35.16
C MET A 46 25.64 -22.85 36.66
N MET A 47 25.76 -21.83 37.51
CA MET A 47 25.57 -21.98 38.95
C MET A 47 24.15 -22.43 39.28
N LEU A 48 23.12 -21.90 38.57
CA LEU A 48 21.74 -22.29 38.74
C LEU A 48 21.49 -23.74 38.30
N VAL A 49 22.03 -24.19 37.16
CA VAL A 49 21.93 -25.59 36.73
C VAL A 49 22.55 -26.54 37.75
N LEU A 50 23.73 -26.19 38.25
CA LEU A 50 24.39 -26.99 39.28
C LEU A 50 23.63 -26.95 40.62
N GLY A 51 23.10 -25.76 41.01
CA GLY A 51 22.32 -25.60 42.23
C GLY A 51 21.02 -26.41 42.25
N VAL A 52 20.35 -26.56 41.09
CA VAL A 52 19.19 -27.47 40.96
C VAL A 52 19.55 -28.93 41.20
N ARG A 53 20.79 -29.33 40.86
CA ARG A 53 21.27 -30.71 40.93
C ARG A 53 21.90 -31.08 42.26
N THR A 54 22.38 -30.07 43.03
CA THR A 54 23.09 -30.29 44.27
C THR A 54 22.83 -29.17 45.29
N ASP A 55 23.55 -29.14 46.36
CA ASP A 55 23.49 -28.11 47.38
C ASP A 55 24.03 -26.76 46.86
N ALA A 56 23.26 -25.69 47.05
CA ALA A 56 23.60 -24.34 46.55
C ALA A 56 24.84 -23.74 47.24
N ASP A 57 25.02 -23.97 48.56
CA ASP A 57 26.15 -23.46 49.30
C ASP A 57 27.45 -24.10 48.81
N ARG A 58 27.37 -25.39 48.51
CA ARG A 58 28.50 -26.12 47.92
C ARG A 58 28.86 -25.63 46.54
N VAL A 59 27.85 -25.27 45.70
CA VAL A 59 28.08 -24.67 44.38
C VAL A 59 28.77 -23.31 44.52
N TYR A 60 28.27 -22.46 45.43
CA TYR A 60 28.82 -21.16 45.69
C TYR A 60 30.28 -21.26 46.18
N GLY A 61 30.54 -22.08 47.20
CA GLY A 61 31.92 -22.32 47.73
C GLY A 61 32.86 -22.83 46.64
N ARG A 62 32.40 -23.70 45.73
CA ARG A 62 33.22 -24.20 44.62
C ARG A 62 33.45 -23.13 43.56
N ALA A 63 32.48 -22.26 43.29
CA ALA A 63 32.60 -21.16 42.34
C ALA A 63 33.67 -20.15 42.79
N LEU A 64 33.82 -19.89 44.09
CA LEU A 64 34.84 -18.99 44.65
C LEU A 64 36.30 -19.45 44.39
N ALA A 65 36.52 -20.73 44.04
CA ALA A 65 37.82 -21.20 43.59
C ALA A 65 38.24 -20.71 42.20
N PHE A 66 37.28 -20.19 41.40
CA PHE A 66 37.48 -19.81 40.01
C PHE A 66 37.05 -18.35 39.71
N PHE A 67 36.14 -17.79 40.51
CA PHE A 67 35.54 -16.47 40.32
C PHE A 67 35.60 -15.67 41.61
N THR A 68 35.80 -14.39 41.50
CA THR A 68 35.71 -13.49 42.66
C THR A 68 34.25 -13.31 43.11
N PRO A 69 34.03 -12.98 44.42
CA PRO A 69 32.67 -12.65 44.88
C PRO A 69 31.98 -11.55 44.06
N ALA A 70 32.77 -10.59 43.55
CA ALA A 70 32.26 -9.50 42.71
C ALA A 70 31.75 -9.97 41.33
N GLU A 71 32.46 -10.92 40.70
CA GLU A 71 32.04 -11.52 39.43
C GLU A 71 30.75 -12.35 39.60
N ILE A 72 30.63 -13.09 40.71
CA ILE A 72 29.40 -13.83 41.04
C ILE A 72 28.24 -12.84 41.28
N ALA A 73 28.50 -11.77 42.04
CA ALA A 73 27.46 -10.72 42.26
C ALA A 73 27.01 -10.08 40.94
N GLU A 74 27.94 -9.83 40.01
CA GLU A 74 27.61 -9.32 38.66
C GLU A 74 26.81 -10.32 37.84
N ALA A 75 27.15 -11.60 37.90
CA ALA A 75 26.44 -12.68 37.24
C ALA A 75 24.96 -12.72 37.65
N PHE A 76 24.67 -12.67 38.95
CA PHE A 76 23.33 -12.66 39.48
C PHE A 76 22.62 -11.29 39.37
N ALA A 77 23.34 -10.19 39.24
CA ALA A 77 22.78 -8.90 38.86
C ALA A 77 22.33 -8.88 37.40
N ALA A 78 23.04 -9.57 36.51
CA ALA A 78 22.74 -9.71 35.10
C ALA A 78 21.67 -10.77 34.82
N ALA A 79 21.56 -11.82 35.63
CA ALA A 79 20.62 -12.91 35.48
C ALA A 79 19.20 -12.49 35.91
N ARG A 80 18.33 -12.24 34.93
CA ARG A 80 16.89 -12.07 35.13
C ARG A 80 16.14 -13.13 34.35
N GLY A 81 14.87 -13.37 34.72
CA GLY A 81 14.05 -14.47 34.17
C GLY A 81 14.05 -14.64 32.65
N ILE A 82 14.27 -13.56 31.87
CA ILE A 82 14.35 -13.60 30.41
C ILE A 82 15.74 -14.07 29.92
N ALA A 83 16.80 -13.86 30.72
CA ALA A 83 18.17 -14.22 30.35
C ALA A 83 18.48 -15.72 30.58
N SER A 84 17.59 -16.44 31.28
CA SER A 84 17.76 -17.86 31.53
C SER A 84 16.97 -18.69 30.55
N PRO A 85 17.52 -19.79 30.00
CA PRO A 85 16.83 -20.71 29.11
C PRO A 85 15.53 -21.25 29.72
N THR A 86 14.51 -21.48 28.89
CA THR A 86 13.18 -21.94 29.35
C THR A 86 13.26 -23.24 30.12
N GLN A 87 14.12 -24.18 29.69
CA GLN A 87 14.35 -25.45 30.37
C GLN A 87 14.94 -25.28 31.77
N LEU A 88 15.89 -24.34 31.95
CA LEU A 88 16.45 -24.03 33.26
C LEU A 88 15.38 -23.39 34.16
N ARG A 89 14.58 -22.50 33.67
CA ARG A 89 13.44 -21.90 34.41
C ARG A 89 12.44 -22.96 34.87
N ALA A 90 12.11 -23.91 33.99
CA ALA A 90 11.24 -25.03 34.34
C ALA A 90 11.85 -25.91 35.43
N ALA A 91 13.14 -26.24 35.33
CA ALA A 91 13.86 -27.01 36.33
C ALA A 91 13.93 -26.32 37.71
N MET A 92 14.20 -25.01 37.75
CA MET A 92 14.15 -24.21 38.98
C MET A 92 12.75 -24.18 39.60
N LYS A 93 11.70 -24.03 38.76
CA LYS A 93 10.33 -24.08 39.24
C LYS A 93 9.97 -25.44 39.85
N GLN A 94 10.45 -26.51 39.25
CA GLN A 94 10.24 -27.88 39.74
C GLN A 94 11.01 -28.17 41.03
N ASP A 95 12.21 -27.61 41.18
CA ASP A 95 13.04 -27.69 42.38
C ASP A 95 12.42 -26.96 43.59
N GLY A 96 11.70 -25.85 43.35
CA GLY A 96 10.95 -25.10 44.35
C GLY A 96 11.80 -24.19 45.25
N ARG A 97 13.11 -24.27 45.24
CA ARG A 97 14.01 -23.38 45.99
C ARG A 97 14.23 -22.09 45.24
N ASP A 98 14.28 -20.94 45.95
CA ASP A 98 14.69 -19.67 45.33
C ASP A 98 16.22 -19.55 45.26
N LEU A 99 16.80 -20.31 44.32
CA LEU A 99 18.27 -20.36 44.12
C LEU A 99 18.83 -18.99 43.70
N VAL A 100 18.07 -18.19 43.00
CA VAL A 100 18.51 -16.85 42.56
C VAL A 100 18.72 -15.94 43.76
N THR A 101 17.74 -15.87 44.66
CA THR A 101 17.86 -15.09 45.90
C THR A 101 18.92 -15.69 46.80
N HIS A 102 19.04 -17.03 46.90
CA HIS A 102 20.03 -17.70 47.72
C HIS A 102 21.47 -17.30 47.30
N PHE A 103 21.82 -17.35 46.03
CA PHE A 103 23.11 -16.94 45.53
C PHE A 103 23.37 -15.43 45.65
N ARG A 104 22.32 -14.61 45.52
CA ARG A 104 22.44 -13.16 45.70
C ARG A 104 22.80 -12.74 47.15
N VAL A 105 22.22 -13.42 48.12
CA VAL A 105 22.47 -13.12 49.53
C VAL A 105 23.89 -13.46 49.93
N GLN A 106 24.49 -14.48 49.31
CA GLN A 106 25.87 -14.91 49.58
C GLN A 106 26.91 -14.02 48.88
N ALA A 107 26.55 -13.36 47.80
CA ALA A 107 27.44 -12.46 47.06
C ALA A 107 27.33 -11.01 47.56
N PRO A 108 28.32 -10.15 47.32
CA PRO A 108 28.27 -8.74 47.61
C PRO A 108 27.07 -8.06 46.97
N GLU A 109 26.45 -7.10 47.64
CA GLU A 109 25.28 -6.41 47.14
C GLU A 109 25.58 -5.65 45.83
N ARG A 110 24.88 -6.00 44.77
CA ARG A 110 24.93 -5.34 43.46
C ARG A 110 23.52 -4.99 42.97
N ARG A 111 23.36 -3.75 42.49
CA ARG A 111 22.09 -3.34 41.90
C ARG A 111 21.82 -4.18 40.62
N PRO A 112 20.61 -4.73 40.48
CA PRO A 112 20.25 -5.46 39.28
C PRO A 112 20.37 -4.58 38.02
N VAL A 113 20.95 -5.10 36.95
CA VAL A 113 21.05 -4.41 35.67
C VAL A 113 19.64 -4.20 35.12
N SER A 114 19.24 -2.95 34.88
CA SER A 114 17.95 -2.64 34.27
C SER A 114 18.01 -2.93 32.78
N MET A 115 17.38 -4.03 32.35
CA MET A 115 17.17 -4.22 30.91
C MET A 115 16.19 -3.17 30.40
N GLN A 116 16.54 -2.49 29.32
CA GLN A 116 15.61 -1.60 28.61
C GLN A 116 14.54 -2.46 27.91
N LEU A 117 13.53 -2.87 28.66
CA LEU A 117 12.30 -3.41 28.06
C LEU A 117 11.56 -2.24 27.38
N TRP A 118 11.03 -2.50 26.22
CA TRP A 118 10.12 -1.56 25.56
C TRP A 118 8.92 -1.35 26.49
N GLY A 119 8.95 -0.26 27.23
CA GLY A 119 7.83 0.09 28.11
C GLY A 119 6.61 0.45 27.27
N VAL A 120 5.40 0.23 27.83
CA VAL A 120 4.11 0.57 27.20
C VAL A 120 4.12 2.00 26.64
N ARG A 121 4.73 2.95 27.34
CA ARG A 121 4.87 4.35 26.90
C ARG A 121 5.67 4.49 25.60
N ARG A 122 6.74 3.71 25.40
CA ARG A 122 7.55 3.74 24.16
C ARG A 122 6.82 3.10 23.00
N VAL A 123 6.11 1.99 23.25
CA VAL A 123 5.24 1.34 22.26
C VAL A 123 4.12 2.28 21.83
N ALA A 124 3.44 2.91 22.79
CA ALA A 124 2.38 3.89 22.51
C ALA A 124 2.91 5.08 21.69
N LEU A 125 4.11 5.61 22.04
CA LEU A 125 4.72 6.69 21.28
C LEU A 125 5.07 6.27 19.85
N ALA A 126 5.64 5.07 19.67
CA ALA A 126 5.96 4.55 18.33
C ALA A 126 4.71 4.36 17.46
N LEU A 127 3.62 3.85 18.05
CA LEU A 127 2.32 3.73 17.37
C LEU A 127 1.70 5.10 17.04
N ALA A 128 1.79 6.07 17.95
CA ALA A 128 1.32 7.43 17.70
C ALA A 128 2.09 8.08 16.53
N VAL A 129 3.42 7.96 16.51
CA VAL A 129 4.25 8.48 15.41
C VAL A 129 3.91 7.78 14.09
N ALA A 130 3.75 6.46 14.10
CA ALA A 130 3.35 5.70 12.90
C ALA A 130 1.96 6.13 12.38
N ALA A 131 1.01 6.37 13.28
CA ALA A 131 -0.33 6.85 12.91
C ALA A 131 -0.28 8.27 12.30
N VAL A 132 0.49 9.19 12.88
CA VAL A 132 0.67 10.56 12.35
C VAL A 132 1.33 10.53 10.97
N LEU A 133 2.37 9.70 10.79
CA LEU A 133 3.02 9.53 9.49
C LEU A 133 2.08 8.91 8.45
N GLY A 134 1.27 7.91 8.85
CA GLY A 134 0.25 7.31 7.99
C GLY A 134 -0.80 8.33 7.55
N LEU A 135 -1.33 9.14 8.47
CA LEU A 135 -2.27 10.21 8.15
C LEU A 135 -1.65 11.30 7.25
N ALA A 136 -0.39 11.66 7.49
CA ALA A 136 0.33 12.62 6.65
C ALA A 136 0.53 12.07 5.22
N LEU A 137 0.85 10.79 5.08
CA LEU A 137 0.98 10.14 3.76
C LEU A 137 -0.36 10.07 3.02
N VAL A 138 -1.45 9.72 3.73
CA VAL A 138 -2.80 9.72 3.15
C VAL A 138 -3.21 11.13 2.74
N GLY A 139 -2.95 12.14 3.58
CA GLY A 139 -3.20 13.54 3.26
C GLY A 139 -2.39 14.03 2.07
N ALA A 140 -1.10 13.70 2.00
CA ALA A 140 -0.27 14.02 0.85
C ALA A 140 -0.78 13.31 -0.42
N TYR A 141 -1.09 12.02 -0.32
CA TYR A 141 -1.65 11.25 -1.45
C TYR A 141 -2.96 11.88 -1.96
N SER A 142 -3.87 12.28 -1.07
CA SER A 142 -5.14 12.93 -1.45
C SER A 142 -4.95 14.31 -2.08
N MET A 143 -3.88 15.04 -1.74
CA MET A 143 -3.54 16.32 -2.39
C MET A 143 -3.00 16.14 -3.82
N PHE A 144 -2.34 15.01 -4.10
CA PHE A 144 -1.76 14.71 -5.40
C PHE A 144 -2.64 13.84 -6.30
N THR A 145 -3.62 13.11 -5.73
CA THR A 145 -4.64 12.43 -6.53
C THR A 145 -5.74 13.42 -6.86
N PRO A 146 -5.94 13.71 -8.14
CA PRO A 146 -7.07 14.54 -8.54
C PRO A 146 -8.37 13.82 -8.14
N VAL A 147 -9.25 14.52 -7.45
CA VAL A 147 -10.59 14.04 -7.15
C VAL A 147 -11.35 14.00 -8.48
N GLU A 148 -11.52 12.82 -9.04
CA GLU A 148 -12.47 12.60 -10.10
C GLU A 148 -13.86 12.64 -9.46
N LEU A 149 -14.62 13.70 -9.76
CA LEU A 149 -16.01 13.79 -9.34
C LEU A 149 -16.84 12.98 -10.34
N PRO A 150 -17.38 11.82 -9.97
CA PRO A 150 -18.30 11.11 -10.84
C PRO A 150 -19.58 11.93 -10.98
N VAL A 151 -19.92 12.28 -12.21
CA VAL A 151 -21.19 12.92 -12.51
C VAL A 151 -22.23 11.83 -12.72
N ALA A 152 -23.24 11.78 -11.87
CA ALA A 152 -24.30 10.80 -11.98
C ALA A 152 -25.09 10.98 -13.29
N GLY A 153 -25.11 9.94 -14.11
CA GLY A 153 -25.92 9.87 -15.32
C GLY A 153 -25.10 9.55 -16.58
N ALA A 154 -25.74 8.83 -17.49
CA ALA A 154 -25.25 8.60 -18.83
C ALA A 154 -25.30 9.92 -19.63
N PRO A 155 -24.26 10.24 -20.44
CA PRO A 155 -24.28 11.41 -21.31
C PRO A 155 -25.19 11.16 -22.54
N ALA A 156 -26.49 11.14 -22.30
CA ALA A 156 -27.47 11.05 -23.41
C ALA A 156 -27.42 12.30 -24.26
N CYS A 157 -27.70 12.17 -25.58
CA CYS A 157 -27.71 13.33 -26.47
C CYS A 157 -28.87 14.27 -26.12
N GLY A 158 -28.66 15.13 -25.14
CA GLY A 158 -29.67 16.05 -24.61
C GLY A 158 -29.08 17.03 -23.59
N THR A 159 -29.93 17.56 -22.70
CA THR A 159 -29.56 18.56 -21.70
C THR A 159 -29.47 17.97 -20.29
N ASP A 160 -28.94 16.76 -20.17
CA ASP A 160 -28.65 16.17 -18.86
C ASP A 160 -27.43 16.79 -18.19
N ALA A 161 -27.26 16.48 -16.89
CA ALA A 161 -26.18 17.05 -16.10
C ALA A 161 -24.80 16.64 -16.62
N ALA A 162 -24.64 15.42 -17.13
CA ALA A 162 -23.40 14.93 -17.69
C ALA A 162 -22.98 15.71 -18.92
N MET A 163 -23.89 15.93 -19.85
CA MET A 163 -23.64 16.70 -21.06
C MET A 163 -23.29 18.17 -20.76
N ILE A 164 -23.99 18.78 -19.81
CA ILE A 164 -23.71 20.16 -19.39
C ILE A 164 -22.28 20.25 -18.81
N LEU A 165 -21.91 19.35 -17.94
CA LEU A 165 -20.59 19.35 -17.31
C LEU A 165 -19.48 19.00 -18.30
N MET A 166 -19.68 18.06 -19.22
CA MET A 166 -18.75 17.77 -20.31
C MET A 166 -18.53 18.99 -21.21
N ALA A 167 -19.60 19.69 -21.56
CA ALA A 167 -19.51 20.91 -22.32
C ALA A 167 -18.75 22.03 -21.58
N GLN A 168 -18.94 22.16 -20.27
CA GLN A 168 -18.22 23.14 -19.45
C GLN A 168 -16.76 22.77 -19.25
N ALA A 169 -16.41 21.47 -19.19
CA ALA A 169 -15.04 20.99 -19.04
C ALA A 169 -14.16 21.36 -20.23
N VAL A 170 -14.72 21.38 -21.44
CA VAL A 170 -13.99 21.72 -22.67
C VAL A 170 -14.74 22.84 -23.42
N PRO A 171 -14.65 24.05 -22.94
CA PRO A 171 -15.42 25.17 -23.49
C PRO A 171 -15.08 25.53 -24.95
N SER A 172 -13.91 25.18 -25.43
CA SER A 172 -13.49 25.43 -26.81
C SER A 172 -14.11 24.48 -27.83
N ALA A 173 -14.56 23.28 -27.41
CA ALA A 173 -15.04 22.25 -28.33
C ALA A 173 -16.38 22.65 -28.98
N ALA A 174 -16.48 22.58 -30.30
CA ALA A 174 -17.68 22.90 -31.05
C ALA A 174 -18.79 21.83 -30.93
N ALA A 175 -18.43 20.62 -30.53
CA ALA A 175 -19.36 19.50 -30.31
C ALA A 175 -19.00 18.71 -29.07
N VAL A 176 -19.99 18.06 -28.46
CA VAL A 176 -19.82 17.21 -27.26
C VAL A 176 -20.24 15.78 -27.61
N PRO A 177 -19.44 14.78 -27.36
CA PRO A 177 -19.79 13.39 -27.61
C PRO A 177 -20.91 12.95 -26.67
N CYS A 178 -21.84 12.15 -27.18
CA CYS A 178 -23.01 11.67 -26.44
C CYS A 178 -23.43 10.29 -26.89
N VAL A 179 -24.29 9.65 -26.12
CA VAL A 179 -24.93 8.38 -26.47
C VAL A 179 -26.36 8.66 -26.94
N ALA A 180 -26.62 8.39 -28.21
CA ALA A 180 -27.95 8.63 -28.81
C ALA A 180 -28.95 7.56 -28.36
N SER A 181 -28.56 6.30 -28.35
CA SER A 181 -29.36 5.18 -27.85
C SER A 181 -28.40 4.05 -27.39
N LEU A 182 -28.58 3.55 -26.19
CA LEU A 182 -27.76 2.48 -25.68
C LEU A 182 -28.27 1.11 -26.16
N PRO A 183 -27.47 0.32 -26.89
CA PRO A 183 -27.89 -1.01 -27.32
C PRO A 183 -27.99 -1.99 -26.15
N ALA A 184 -28.72 -3.09 -26.34
CA ALA A 184 -28.86 -4.12 -25.33
C ALA A 184 -27.47 -4.73 -24.98
N GLY A 185 -27.22 -5.01 -23.68
CA GLY A 185 -25.95 -5.53 -23.16
C GLY A 185 -24.89 -4.48 -22.94
N TRP A 186 -25.14 -3.22 -23.23
CA TRP A 186 -24.25 -2.09 -22.96
C TRP A 186 -24.75 -1.26 -21.78
N ASP A 187 -23.82 -0.88 -20.92
CA ASP A 187 -24.04 0.05 -19.81
C ASP A 187 -23.08 1.24 -19.91
N VAL A 188 -23.51 2.41 -19.44
CA VAL A 188 -22.67 3.61 -19.40
C VAL A 188 -22.17 3.84 -18.00
N ASP A 189 -20.86 3.90 -17.84
CA ASP A 189 -20.25 4.41 -16.62
C ASP A 189 -20.37 5.94 -16.56
N ASN A 190 -20.37 6.47 -15.34
CA ASN A 190 -20.55 7.89 -15.07
C ASN A 190 -19.54 8.76 -15.82
N ALA A 191 -19.99 9.93 -16.29
CA ALA A 191 -19.09 10.90 -16.89
C ALA A 191 -18.12 11.46 -15.83
N GLN A 192 -16.85 11.52 -16.18
CA GLN A 192 -15.76 12.01 -15.35
C GLN A 192 -15.15 13.25 -15.98
N ILE A 193 -14.89 14.27 -15.16
CA ILE A 193 -14.25 15.50 -15.60
C ILE A 193 -12.92 15.65 -14.89
N HIS A 194 -11.86 15.76 -15.68
CA HIS A 194 -10.52 15.86 -15.14
C HIS A 194 -9.63 16.78 -15.96
N ARG A 195 -9.02 17.78 -15.31
CA ARG A 195 -8.01 18.68 -15.92
C ARG A 195 -8.41 19.29 -17.28
N GLY A 196 -9.67 19.70 -17.42
CA GLY A 196 -10.18 20.27 -18.67
C GLY A 196 -10.39 19.24 -19.77
N GLN A 197 -10.65 17.99 -19.41
CA GLN A 197 -11.10 16.91 -20.28
C GLN A 197 -12.40 16.35 -19.71
N ALA A 198 -13.22 15.77 -20.56
CA ALA A 198 -14.37 15.00 -20.14
C ALA A 198 -14.28 13.58 -20.68
N ARG A 199 -14.64 12.60 -19.89
CA ARG A 199 -14.56 11.19 -20.24
C ARG A 199 -15.78 10.44 -19.72
N PHE A 200 -16.24 9.46 -20.49
CA PHE A 200 -17.14 8.39 -20.03
C PHE A 200 -16.72 7.07 -20.63
N ALA A 201 -17.18 5.98 -20.07
CA ALA A 201 -16.91 4.64 -20.58
C ALA A 201 -18.20 3.87 -20.80
N LEU A 202 -18.12 2.89 -21.69
CA LEU A 202 -19.20 1.95 -22.00
C LEU A 202 -18.69 0.56 -21.67
N ASP A 203 -19.45 -0.15 -20.86
CA ASP A 203 -19.23 -1.53 -20.48
C ASP A 203 -20.13 -2.45 -21.30
N HIS A 204 -19.71 -3.67 -21.56
CA HIS A 204 -20.50 -4.69 -22.21
C HIS A 204 -20.25 -6.06 -21.57
N GLU A 205 -21.31 -6.85 -21.41
CA GLU A 205 -21.22 -8.17 -20.75
C GLU A 205 -20.15 -9.08 -21.37
N ASP A 206 -20.02 -9.11 -22.68
CA ASP A 206 -19.04 -9.96 -23.38
C ASP A 206 -17.73 -9.25 -23.69
N ALA A 207 -17.73 -7.93 -23.91
CA ALA A 207 -16.54 -7.15 -24.26
C ALA A 207 -15.76 -6.66 -23.02
N GLY A 208 -16.36 -6.72 -21.83
CA GLY A 208 -15.75 -6.35 -20.57
C GLY A 208 -15.98 -4.89 -20.17
N SER A 209 -15.39 -4.52 -19.04
CA SER A 209 -15.43 -3.15 -18.52
C SER A 209 -14.55 -2.22 -19.33
N ASN A 210 -15.00 -0.98 -19.52
CA ASN A 210 -14.35 0.04 -20.35
C ASN A 210 -14.12 -0.45 -21.80
N ALA A 211 -15.03 -1.24 -22.34
CA ALA A 211 -14.98 -1.74 -23.70
C ALA A 211 -14.88 -0.60 -24.73
N VAL A 212 -15.54 0.52 -24.46
CA VAL A 212 -15.35 1.78 -25.20
C VAL A 212 -15.08 2.90 -24.20
N VAL A 213 -14.00 3.63 -24.41
CA VAL A 213 -13.70 4.84 -23.63
C VAL A 213 -13.77 6.05 -24.55
N VAL A 214 -14.64 6.98 -24.22
CA VAL A 214 -14.83 8.23 -24.95
C VAL A 214 -14.21 9.36 -24.16
N THR A 215 -13.32 10.15 -24.79
CA THR A 215 -12.67 11.29 -24.16
C THR A 215 -12.75 12.51 -25.05
N LEU A 216 -13.30 13.59 -24.51
CA LEU A 216 -13.30 14.91 -25.12
C LEU A 216 -12.08 15.70 -24.62
N HIS A 217 -11.25 16.14 -25.55
CA HIS A 217 -10.02 16.90 -25.30
C HIS A 217 -10.14 18.34 -25.83
N PRO A 218 -9.55 19.31 -25.13
CA PRO A 218 -9.42 20.67 -25.65
C PRO A 218 -8.38 20.74 -26.79
N GLN A 219 -8.45 21.79 -27.55
CA GLN A 219 -7.46 22.07 -28.59
C GLN A 219 -6.01 22.04 -28.02
N GLY A 220 -5.09 21.42 -28.77
CA GLY A 220 -3.69 21.26 -28.34
C GLY A 220 -3.40 20.03 -27.48
N ARG A 221 -4.42 19.24 -27.09
CA ARG A 221 -4.25 17.95 -26.38
C ARG A 221 -4.65 16.73 -27.21
N CYS A 222 -4.85 16.91 -28.51
CA CYS A 222 -5.16 15.84 -29.44
C CYS A 222 -3.87 15.18 -29.91
N SER A 223 -3.61 13.93 -29.54
CA SER A 223 -2.53 13.13 -30.13
C SER A 223 -3.07 12.35 -31.32
N LEU A 224 -2.38 12.49 -32.45
CA LEU A 224 -2.66 11.76 -33.69
C LEU A 224 -1.44 10.88 -34.08
N ASP A 225 -0.59 10.56 -33.12
CA ASP A 225 0.64 9.79 -33.37
C ASP A 225 0.31 8.40 -33.93
N GLY A 226 0.83 8.10 -35.11
CA GLY A 226 0.60 6.84 -35.79
C GLY A 226 -0.82 6.64 -36.35
N ALA A 227 -1.66 7.67 -36.31
CA ALA A 227 -3.02 7.61 -36.83
C ALA A 227 -3.07 7.91 -38.33
N THR A 228 -3.94 7.20 -39.04
CA THR A 228 -4.21 7.41 -40.46
C THR A 228 -5.53 8.14 -40.63
N GLU A 229 -5.56 9.18 -41.46
CA GLU A 229 -6.81 9.87 -41.79
C GLU A 229 -7.67 8.99 -42.69
N VAL A 230 -8.92 8.85 -42.33
CA VAL A 230 -9.93 8.08 -43.06
C VAL A 230 -11.16 8.95 -43.37
N PRO A 231 -12.01 8.59 -44.34
CA PRO A 231 -13.25 9.31 -44.59
C PRO A 231 -14.09 9.43 -43.32
N SER A 232 -14.53 10.63 -43.00
CA SER A 232 -15.39 10.89 -41.85
C SER A 232 -16.86 10.66 -42.22
N ASP A 233 -17.58 10.01 -41.31
CA ASP A 233 -19.04 9.87 -41.34
C ASP A 233 -19.76 11.08 -40.71
N GLU A 234 -19.01 11.94 -40.00
CA GLU A 234 -19.54 13.15 -39.36
C GLU A 234 -19.21 14.42 -40.15
N VAL A 235 -20.23 15.22 -40.40
CA VAL A 235 -20.08 16.42 -41.20
C VAL A 235 -19.22 17.48 -40.48
N GLY A 236 -18.22 17.98 -41.20
CA GLY A 236 -17.29 19.01 -40.66
C GLY A 236 -16.25 18.49 -39.68
N MET A 237 -16.13 17.18 -39.47
CA MET A 237 -15.13 16.56 -38.62
C MET A 237 -14.15 15.75 -39.45
N ARG A 238 -12.86 15.77 -39.05
CA ARG A 238 -11.84 14.89 -39.63
C ARG A 238 -11.69 13.68 -38.76
N ARG A 239 -11.65 12.49 -39.34
CA ARG A 239 -11.54 11.21 -38.64
C ARG A 239 -10.18 10.58 -38.86
N PHE A 240 -9.58 10.11 -37.77
CA PHE A 240 -8.31 9.40 -37.74
C PHE A 240 -8.46 8.07 -37.04
N GLU A 241 -7.79 7.04 -37.52
CA GLU A 241 -7.82 5.71 -36.91
C GLU A 241 -6.43 5.14 -36.70
N THR A 242 -6.25 4.48 -35.55
CA THR A 242 -5.03 3.74 -35.20
C THR A 242 -5.44 2.32 -34.81
N PRO A 243 -5.29 1.32 -35.69
CA PRO A 243 -5.51 -0.06 -35.32
C PRO A 243 -4.33 -0.57 -34.49
N GLU A 244 -4.61 -1.06 -33.26
CA GLU A 244 -3.59 -1.61 -32.37
C GLU A 244 -3.62 -3.15 -32.38
N ARG A 245 -4.79 -3.74 -32.46
CA ARG A 245 -5.01 -5.18 -32.53
C ARG A 245 -6.22 -5.49 -33.44
N LEU A 246 -6.00 -6.45 -34.34
CA LEU A 246 -7.07 -6.95 -35.22
C LEU A 246 -7.85 -8.10 -34.58
N PRO A 247 -9.08 -8.42 -35.06
CA PRO A 247 -9.85 -9.57 -34.58
C PRO A 247 -9.04 -10.87 -34.48
N PRO A 248 -9.35 -11.77 -33.50
CA PRO A 248 -10.59 -11.78 -32.71
C PRO A 248 -10.64 -10.78 -31.56
N GLY A 249 -9.54 -10.36 -30.94
CA GLY A 249 -9.55 -9.32 -29.93
C GLY A 249 -9.33 -7.96 -30.58
N LEU A 250 -10.33 -7.09 -30.55
CA LEU A 250 -10.24 -5.77 -31.16
C LEU A 250 -9.70 -4.74 -30.19
N ARG A 251 -8.60 -4.06 -30.57
CA ARG A 251 -8.17 -2.82 -29.93
C ARG A 251 -7.88 -1.79 -31.01
N SER A 252 -8.53 -0.66 -30.95
CA SER A 252 -8.33 0.45 -31.89
C SER A 252 -8.68 1.77 -31.24
N THR A 253 -8.07 2.83 -31.76
CA THR A 253 -8.37 4.20 -31.37
C THR A 253 -8.88 4.95 -32.58
N ARG A 254 -10.02 5.63 -32.42
CA ARG A 254 -10.60 6.53 -33.39
C ARG A 254 -10.64 7.93 -32.81
N THR A 255 -10.17 8.90 -33.55
CA THR A 255 -10.16 10.31 -33.13
C THR A 255 -10.86 11.16 -34.15
N TYR A 256 -11.88 11.89 -33.71
CA TYR A 256 -12.50 12.94 -34.47
C TYR A 256 -11.90 14.29 -34.07
N VAL A 257 -11.30 14.98 -35.02
CA VAL A 257 -10.84 16.34 -34.83
C VAL A 257 -11.97 17.29 -35.18
N ILE A 258 -12.37 18.07 -34.22
CA ILE A 258 -13.47 19.05 -34.30
C ILE A 258 -12.92 20.45 -34.08
N ASP A 259 -13.71 21.46 -34.37
CA ASP A 259 -13.35 22.83 -34.08
C ASP A 259 -13.21 23.02 -32.56
N GLY A 260 -12.06 23.55 -32.13
CA GLY A 260 -11.75 23.79 -30.72
C GLY A 260 -11.38 22.57 -29.87
N GLY A 261 -11.26 21.35 -30.45
CA GLY A 261 -10.89 20.15 -29.70
C GLY A 261 -10.83 18.86 -30.51
N CYS A 262 -10.88 17.74 -29.83
CA CYS A 262 -11.04 16.43 -30.45
C CYS A 262 -11.75 15.45 -29.50
N VAL A 263 -12.36 14.43 -30.09
CA VAL A 263 -12.95 13.31 -29.35
C VAL A 263 -12.25 12.02 -29.73
N THR A 264 -11.75 11.32 -28.74
CA THR A 264 -11.09 10.03 -28.90
C THR A 264 -11.98 8.91 -28.39
N TYR A 265 -12.26 7.95 -29.24
CA TYR A 265 -12.90 6.68 -28.91
C TYR A 265 -11.83 5.60 -28.88
N ARG A 266 -11.61 5.01 -27.72
CA ARG A 266 -10.73 3.84 -27.56
C ARG A 266 -11.60 2.61 -27.40
N PHE A 267 -11.53 1.70 -28.34
CA PHE A 267 -12.17 0.41 -28.32
C PHE A 267 -11.18 -0.63 -27.79
N ASP A 268 -11.56 -1.40 -26.78
CA ASP A 268 -10.73 -2.46 -26.18
C ASP A 268 -11.63 -3.62 -25.77
N PHE A 269 -11.94 -4.48 -26.72
CA PHE A 269 -12.84 -5.61 -26.49
C PHE A 269 -12.05 -6.81 -25.97
N ALA A 270 -12.43 -7.28 -24.78
CA ALA A 270 -11.80 -8.43 -24.13
C ALA A 270 -12.17 -9.75 -24.83
N GLY A 271 -11.22 -10.71 -24.78
CA GLY A 271 -11.43 -12.06 -25.28
C GLY A 271 -11.54 -12.19 -26.79
N ASP A 272 -12.23 -13.23 -27.23
CA ASP A 272 -12.55 -13.51 -28.66
C ASP A 272 -13.79 -12.75 -29.13
N THR A 273 -14.16 -11.70 -28.43
CA THR A 273 -15.38 -10.96 -28.64
C THR A 273 -15.31 -10.13 -29.92
N ASN A 274 -16.32 -10.28 -30.62
CA ASN A 274 -16.50 -9.97 -32.01
C ASN A 274 -16.29 -8.51 -32.39
N ALA A 275 -15.54 -8.31 -33.45
CA ALA A 275 -15.62 -7.10 -34.26
C ALA A 275 -17.07 -6.71 -34.65
N SER A 276 -18.05 -7.62 -34.51
CA SER A 276 -19.46 -7.36 -34.73
C SER A 276 -20.11 -6.42 -33.72
N LEU A 277 -19.54 -6.26 -32.51
CA LEU A 277 -20.00 -5.29 -31.53
C LEU A 277 -19.66 -3.84 -31.94
N MET A 278 -18.59 -3.68 -32.72
CA MET A 278 -18.13 -2.36 -33.16
C MET A 278 -19.20 -1.58 -33.98
N PRO A 279 -19.80 -2.14 -35.01
CA PRO A 279 -20.86 -1.43 -35.74
C PRO A 279 -22.10 -1.13 -34.88
N VAL A 280 -22.39 -2.00 -33.90
CA VAL A 280 -23.57 -1.83 -33.04
C VAL A 280 -23.38 -0.63 -32.12
N ILE A 281 -22.22 -0.52 -31.47
CA ILE A 281 -21.93 0.61 -30.57
C ILE A 281 -21.63 1.90 -31.35
N ASP A 282 -21.12 1.80 -32.55
CA ASP A 282 -20.80 2.94 -33.41
C ASP A 282 -22.04 3.76 -33.72
N VAL A 283 -23.14 3.11 -34.01
CA VAL A 283 -24.45 3.77 -34.28
C VAL A 283 -25.04 4.44 -33.03
N ALA A 284 -24.64 3.96 -31.85
CA ALA A 284 -25.10 4.52 -30.57
C ALA A 284 -24.36 5.81 -30.19
N LEU A 285 -23.13 5.98 -30.68
CA LEU A 285 -22.29 7.13 -30.40
C LEU A 285 -22.63 8.28 -31.40
N SER A 286 -22.72 9.47 -30.88
CA SER A 286 -23.11 10.65 -31.68
C SER A 286 -22.47 11.91 -31.09
N PHE A 287 -22.68 13.03 -31.76
CA PHE A 287 -22.23 14.34 -31.34
C PHE A 287 -23.40 15.30 -31.21
N LEU A 288 -23.44 16.03 -30.11
CA LEU A 288 -24.35 17.16 -29.95
C LEU A 288 -23.60 18.46 -30.22
N PRO A 289 -24.00 19.26 -31.22
CA PRO A 289 -23.40 20.57 -31.44
C PRO A 289 -23.52 21.44 -30.19
N ARG A 290 -22.41 22.03 -29.77
CA ARG A 290 -22.37 22.85 -28.57
C ARG A 290 -23.36 23.99 -28.59
N ALA A 291 -23.52 24.63 -29.73
CA ALA A 291 -24.46 25.75 -29.91
C ALA A 291 -25.93 25.32 -29.62
N GLU A 292 -26.31 24.12 -30.03
CA GLU A 292 -27.63 23.55 -29.76
C GLU A 292 -27.83 23.26 -28.27
N LEU A 293 -26.80 22.66 -27.61
CA LEU A 293 -26.84 22.40 -26.18
C LEU A 293 -27.01 23.69 -25.39
N VAL A 294 -26.20 24.73 -25.71
CA VAL A 294 -26.27 26.04 -25.05
C VAL A 294 -27.66 26.66 -25.21
N ALA A 295 -28.21 26.70 -26.44
CA ALA A 295 -29.51 27.27 -26.70
C ALA A 295 -30.62 26.50 -25.97
N GLU A 296 -30.55 25.18 -25.89
CA GLU A 296 -31.51 24.35 -25.18
C GLU A 296 -31.48 24.55 -23.68
N VAL A 297 -30.26 24.61 -23.08
CA VAL A 297 -30.09 24.88 -21.64
C VAL A 297 -30.63 26.27 -21.30
N GLU A 298 -30.29 27.29 -22.07
CA GLU A 298 -30.80 28.65 -21.86
C GLU A 298 -32.35 28.70 -21.94
N ARG A 299 -32.92 28.03 -22.92
CA ARG A 299 -34.38 27.93 -23.09
C ARG A 299 -35.08 27.25 -21.92
N ARG A 300 -34.50 26.15 -21.39
CA ARG A 300 -35.11 25.35 -20.32
C ARG A 300 -34.92 25.93 -18.93
N SER A 301 -33.72 26.49 -18.66
CA SER A 301 -33.32 26.89 -17.30
C SER A 301 -33.13 28.40 -17.14
N GLY A 302 -33.06 29.16 -18.22
CA GLY A 302 -32.63 30.56 -18.18
C GLY A 302 -31.15 30.77 -17.83
N LEU A 303 -30.36 29.68 -17.72
CA LEU A 303 -28.96 29.72 -17.37
C LEU A 303 -28.09 29.71 -18.62
N ARG A 304 -27.03 30.53 -18.62
CA ARG A 304 -26.00 30.47 -19.66
C ARG A 304 -24.92 29.47 -19.29
N LEU A 305 -24.56 28.61 -20.22
CA LEU A 305 -23.39 27.75 -20.07
C LEU A 305 -22.13 28.59 -20.21
N CYS A 306 -21.31 28.61 -19.16
CA CYS A 306 -20.02 29.26 -19.15
C CYS A 306 -19.06 28.61 -20.16
N GLY A 307 -18.19 29.42 -20.77
CA GLY A 307 -17.21 28.93 -21.72
C GLY A 307 -17.70 28.52 -23.09
N ALA A 308 -18.97 28.79 -23.45
CA ALA A 308 -19.55 28.45 -24.74
C ALA A 308 -19.35 29.49 -25.85
N GLY A 309 -18.17 30.10 -25.93
CA GLY A 309 -17.91 31.15 -26.93
C GLY A 309 -18.59 32.51 -26.69
N ALA A 310 -19.31 32.60 -25.55
CA ALA A 310 -19.78 33.87 -25.02
C ALA A 310 -18.81 34.34 -23.92
N ASP A 311 -18.88 35.59 -23.53
CA ASP A 311 -18.02 36.26 -22.57
C ASP A 311 -17.61 35.35 -21.39
N PRO A 312 -16.38 35.50 -20.88
CA PRO A 312 -15.91 34.68 -19.75
C PRO A 312 -16.90 34.73 -18.60
N CYS A 313 -17.09 33.60 -17.91
CA CYS A 313 -17.94 33.53 -16.74
C CYS A 313 -17.52 34.58 -15.72
N PRO A 314 -18.46 35.32 -15.08
CA PRO A 314 -18.11 36.20 -14.00
C PRO A 314 -17.37 35.41 -12.89
N GLY A 315 -16.13 35.77 -12.64
CA GLY A 315 -15.27 35.11 -11.63
C GLY A 315 -14.20 34.15 -12.18
N ALA A 316 -14.10 33.91 -13.48
CA ALA A 316 -12.92 33.30 -14.09
C ALA A 316 -11.89 34.43 -14.35
N GLU A 317 -11.01 34.66 -13.39
CA GLU A 317 -9.78 35.41 -13.66
C GLU A 317 -8.85 34.62 -14.58
N PRO A 318 -8.11 35.30 -15.48
CA PRO A 318 -7.27 34.68 -16.51
C PRO A 318 -6.11 33.87 -15.95
#